data_f1e5478fa6b213224c4e68632bec0333
#
_entry.id   f1e5478fa6b213224c4e68632bec0333
#
_cell.length_a   1.000
_cell.length_b   1.000
_cell.length_c   1.000
_cell.angle_alpha   90.00
_cell.angle_beta   90.00
_cell.angle_gamma   90.00
#
_symmetry.space_group_name_H-M   'P 1'
#
loop_
_entity.id
_entity.type
_entity.pdbx_description
1 polymer ?
#
loop_
_entity_poly.entity_id
_entity_poly.type
_entity_poly.pdbx_seq_one_letter_code
_entity_poly.pdbx_strand_id
1 'polypeptide(L)'
;ITDLVRLFTDENFQRERRTTLKNAVVRAWWDYTYAKMWDREKWEIIPYFAAKFGQFITNTIMRNIVGQTKSSFDIGDIMNHEKILFATLSKWVLWDLNSNLLGLILVSKIQIAAMRRQTMASTERKDFFLYIDEFQNFVTDSIESILSEARKYRLGLVMAHQYIGQLEKSDALTKSSLNLKDAIFG
;
A
#
# COMPACT_ATOMS: atom_id res chain seq x y z
N ILE A 1 8.27 9.10 -5.47
CA ILE A 1 8.06 9.75 -4.14
C ILE A 1 9.25 10.65 -3.80
N THR A 2 10.48 10.24 -4.02
CA THR A 2 11.70 11.02 -3.70
C THR A 2 11.74 12.39 -4.38
N ASP A 3 11.20 12.52 -5.58
CA ASP A 3 11.17 13.76 -6.34
C ASP A 3 9.95 14.65 -6.02
N LEU A 4 9.11 14.24 -5.05
CA LEU A 4 7.87 14.95 -4.78
C LEU A 4 8.12 16.37 -4.26
N VAL A 5 9.04 16.53 -3.31
CA VAL A 5 9.40 17.86 -2.79
C VAL A 5 9.98 18.72 -3.90
N ARG A 6 10.87 18.14 -4.72
CA ARG A 6 11.49 18.80 -5.85
C ARG A 6 10.47 19.28 -6.89
N LEU A 7 9.38 18.51 -7.08
CA LEU A 7 8.29 18.90 -7.98
C LEU A 7 7.61 20.21 -7.57
N PHE A 8 7.63 20.56 -6.29
CA PHE A 8 7.03 21.80 -5.76
C PHE A 8 8.03 22.93 -5.55
N THR A 9 9.34 22.64 -5.50
CA THR A 9 10.39 23.61 -5.17
C THR A 9 11.30 23.97 -6.34
N ASP A 10 11.36 23.14 -7.39
CA ASP A 10 12.23 23.33 -8.56
C ASP A 10 11.37 23.53 -9.81
N GLU A 11 11.26 24.77 -10.26
CA GLU A 11 10.42 25.15 -11.41
C GLU A 11 10.87 24.49 -12.73
N ASN A 12 12.16 24.26 -12.91
CA ASN A 12 12.65 23.61 -14.12
C ASN A 12 12.27 22.13 -14.14
N PHE A 13 12.44 21.46 -13.02
CA PHE A 13 12.00 20.07 -12.86
C PHE A 13 10.49 19.94 -13.00
N GLN A 14 9.72 20.85 -12.41
CA GLN A 14 8.27 20.92 -12.55
C GLN A 14 7.87 21.04 -14.02
N ARG A 15 8.48 21.98 -14.77
CA ARG A 15 8.21 22.19 -16.19
C ARG A 15 8.49 20.95 -17.01
N GLU A 16 9.64 20.32 -16.82
CA GLU A 16 10.03 19.08 -17.49
C GLU A 16 8.99 17.96 -17.22
N ARG A 17 8.62 17.76 -15.97
CA ARG A 17 7.67 16.70 -15.61
C ARG A 17 6.26 16.94 -16.13
N ARG A 18 5.82 18.18 -16.21
CA ARG A 18 4.51 18.55 -16.78
C ARG A 18 4.39 18.17 -18.26
N THR A 19 5.46 18.26 -19.04
CA THR A 19 5.43 17.85 -20.46
C THR A 19 5.18 16.34 -20.63
N THR A 20 5.56 15.53 -19.65
CA THR A 20 5.40 14.06 -19.68
C THR A 20 4.04 13.59 -19.13
N LEU A 21 3.22 14.47 -18.57
CA LEU A 21 1.93 14.11 -17.99
C LEU A 21 0.94 13.68 -19.08
N LYS A 22 0.48 12.43 -18.98
CA LYS A 22 -0.52 11.86 -19.91
C LYS A 22 -1.95 12.15 -19.45
N ASN A 23 -2.18 12.26 -18.12
CA ASN A 23 -3.51 12.48 -17.58
C ASN A 23 -3.92 13.96 -17.73
N ALA A 24 -4.96 14.21 -18.50
CA ALA A 24 -5.45 15.56 -18.80
C ALA A 24 -5.96 16.29 -17.55
N VAL A 25 -6.57 15.59 -16.59
CA VAL A 25 -7.08 16.17 -15.34
C VAL A 25 -5.92 16.67 -14.48
N VAL A 26 -4.87 15.85 -14.34
CA VAL A 26 -3.66 16.22 -13.59
C VAL A 26 -2.96 17.41 -14.26
N ARG A 27 -2.86 17.39 -15.59
CA ARG A 27 -2.28 18.53 -16.33
C ARG A 27 -3.09 19.80 -16.11
N ALA A 28 -4.42 19.75 -16.24
CA ALA A 28 -5.30 20.89 -16.01
C ALA A 28 -5.15 21.45 -14.60
N TRP A 29 -5.00 20.60 -13.58
CA TRP A 29 -4.75 21.05 -12.22
C TRP A 29 -3.46 21.88 -12.12
N TRP A 30 -2.37 21.44 -12.74
CA TRP A 30 -1.11 22.17 -12.77
C TRP A 30 -1.22 23.51 -13.52
N ASP A 31 -1.92 23.51 -14.67
CA ASP A 31 -1.99 24.66 -15.55
C ASP A 31 -2.97 25.73 -15.05
N TYR A 32 -4.06 25.34 -14.41
CA TYR A 32 -5.14 26.25 -14.03
C TYR A 32 -5.26 26.44 -12.51
N THR A 33 -5.03 25.44 -11.71
CA THR A 33 -5.18 25.52 -10.26
C THR A 33 -3.87 25.94 -9.60
N TYR A 34 -2.83 25.11 -9.74
CA TYR A 34 -1.55 25.37 -9.10
C TYR A 34 -0.86 26.65 -9.63
N ALA A 35 -0.92 26.89 -10.93
CA ALA A 35 -0.32 28.09 -11.54
C ALA A 35 -0.93 29.40 -11.03
N LYS A 36 -2.20 29.39 -10.63
CA LYS A 36 -2.92 30.55 -10.09
C LYS A 36 -2.86 30.68 -8.56
N MET A 37 -2.30 29.69 -7.87
CA MET A 37 -2.12 29.76 -6.41
C MET A 37 -1.15 30.87 -6.05
N TRP A 38 -1.45 31.60 -4.98
CA TRP A 38 -0.54 32.56 -4.39
C TRP A 38 0.68 31.85 -3.82
N ASP A 39 1.82 32.50 -3.77
CA ASP A 39 3.06 31.89 -3.26
C ASP A 39 2.88 31.37 -1.83
N ARG A 40 2.13 32.10 -0.99
CA ARG A 40 1.78 31.65 0.36
C ARG A 40 1.07 30.30 0.38
N GLU A 41 0.06 30.12 -0.47
CA GLU A 41 -0.70 28.85 -0.57
C GLU A 41 0.21 27.70 -1.06
N LYS A 42 1.09 27.98 -2.02
CA LYS A 42 2.09 27.01 -2.49
C LYS A 42 3.02 26.58 -1.36
N TRP A 43 3.47 27.51 -0.51
CA TRP A 43 4.32 27.21 0.63
C TRP A 43 3.60 26.42 1.74
N GLU A 44 2.29 26.53 1.88
CA GLU A 44 1.50 25.71 2.82
C GLU A 44 1.38 24.25 2.37
N ILE A 45 1.42 23.97 1.09
CA ILE A 45 1.34 22.60 0.54
C ILE A 45 2.59 21.77 0.86
N ILE A 46 3.78 22.37 0.81
CA ILE A 46 5.05 21.67 0.99
C ILE A 46 5.17 21.00 2.36
N PRO A 47 4.93 21.68 3.51
CA PRO A 47 4.93 21.05 4.82
C PRO A 47 3.90 19.92 4.95
N TYR A 48 2.74 20.07 4.35
CA TYR A 48 1.71 19.02 4.36
C TYR A 48 2.21 17.74 3.66
N PHE A 49 2.81 17.87 2.49
CA PHE A 49 3.42 16.74 1.79
C PHE A 49 4.64 16.19 2.54
N ALA A 50 5.50 17.05 3.06
CA ALA A 50 6.67 16.66 3.84
C ALA A 50 6.26 15.84 5.08
N ALA A 51 5.20 16.23 5.77
CA ALA A 51 4.67 15.48 6.91
C ALA A 51 4.16 14.08 6.52
N LYS A 52 3.52 13.96 5.34
CA LYS A 52 2.96 12.68 4.85
C LYS A 52 4.03 11.75 4.28
N PHE A 53 4.99 12.30 3.56
CA PHE A 53 5.97 11.53 2.79
C PHE A 53 7.38 11.59 3.34
N GLY A 54 7.64 12.43 4.35
CA GLY A 54 8.97 12.65 4.91
C GLY A 54 9.64 11.37 5.35
N GLN A 55 8.92 10.47 6.01
CA GLN A 55 9.43 9.17 6.44
C GLN A 55 9.93 8.27 5.28
N PHE A 56 9.34 8.38 4.09
CA PHE A 56 9.80 7.65 2.91
C PHE A 56 11.08 8.21 2.32
N ILE A 57 11.37 9.49 2.58
CA ILE A 57 12.50 10.20 2.00
C ILE A 57 13.69 10.18 2.95
N THR A 58 13.45 10.35 4.26
CA THR A 58 14.48 10.44 5.29
C THR A 58 15.08 9.09 5.65
N ASN A 59 14.26 8.02 5.67
CA ASN A 59 14.76 6.69 5.92
C ASN A 59 15.39 6.10 4.64
N THR A 60 16.68 5.77 4.68
CA THR A 60 17.43 5.29 3.51
C THR A 60 16.86 3.98 2.97
N ILE A 61 16.45 3.06 3.84
CA ILE A 61 15.89 1.76 3.43
C ILE A 61 14.54 1.98 2.74
N MET A 62 13.66 2.76 3.35
CA MET A 62 12.37 3.11 2.76
C MET A 62 12.54 3.80 1.41
N ARG A 63 13.44 4.77 1.33
CA ARG A 63 13.74 5.47 0.09
C ARG A 63 14.21 4.53 -1.01
N ASN A 64 15.07 3.57 -0.69
CA ASN A 64 15.56 2.59 -1.65
C ASN A 64 14.46 1.62 -2.12
N ILE A 65 13.53 1.25 -1.25
CA ILE A 65 12.40 0.38 -1.59
C ILE A 65 11.38 1.12 -2.48
N VAL A 66 10.91 2.28 -2.03
CA VAL A 66 9.81 3.01 -2.71
C VAL A 66 10.28 3.92 -3.85
N GLY A 67 11.56 4.22 -3.91
CA GLY A 67 12.18 5.06 -4.94
C GLY A 67 12.50 4.33 -6.24
N GLN A 68 12.31 3.01 -6.30
CA GLN A 68 12.57 2.23 -7.52
C GLN A 68 11.57 2.60 -8.63
N THR A 69 12.06 2.73 -9.84
CA THR A 69 11.24 3.02 -11.04
C THR A 69 10.46 1.79 -11.51
N LYS A 70 10.97 0.60 -11.23
CA LYS A 70 10.36 -0.69 -11.56
C LYS A 70 10.38 -1.60 -10.34
N SER A 71 9.33 -2.36 -10.17
CA SER A 71 9.29 -3.46 -9.19
C SER A 71 10.23 -4.57 -9.63
N SER A 72 11.01 -5.13 -8.71
CA SER A 72 11.89 -6.28 -8.98
C SER A 72 11.12 -7.59 -9.16
N PHE A 73 9.87 -7.63 -8.73
CA PHE A 73 8.97 -8.78 -8.89
C PHE A 73 7.54 -8.33 -9.17
N ASP A 74 6.76 -9.20 -9.80
CA ASP A 74 5.33 -9.03 -10.02
C ASP A 74 4.56 -10.01 -9.14
N ILE A 75 3.61 -9.50 -8.34
CA ILE A 75 2.82 -10.31 -7.41
C ILE A 75 1.86 -11.22 -8.18
N GLY A 76 1.32 -10.76 -9.30
CA GLY A 76 0.45 -11.57 -10.15
C GLY A 76 1.20 -12.78 -10.73
N ASP A 77 2.43 -12.57 -11.15
CA ASP A 77 3.32 -13.64 -11.61
C ASP A 77 3.62 -14.65 -10.50
N ILE A 78 3.92 -14.17 -9.28
CA ILE A 78 4.15 -15.04 -8.12
C ILE A 78 2.91 -15.89 -7.84
N MET A 79 1.73 -15.28 -7.83
CA MET A 79 0.47 -15.95 -7.49
C MET A 79 0.06 -16.97 -8.56
N ASN A 80 0.30 -16.68 -9.85
CA ASN A 80 -0.19 -17.49 -10.96
C ASN A 80 0.76 -18.65 -11.33
N HIS A 81 2.03 -18.54 -10.93
CA HIS A 81 3.06 -19.56 -11.22
C HIS A 81 3.52 -20.32 -9.98
N GLU A 82 2.69 -20.40 -8.94
CA GLU A 82 2.92 -21.21 -7.73
C GLU A 82 4.27 -20.89 -7.05
N LYS A 83 4.71 -19.61 -7.09
CA LYS A 83 5.94 -19.16 -6.48
C LYS A 83 5.74 -18.83 -5.00
N ILE A 84 6.80 -18.91 -4.23
CA ILE A 84 6.80 -18.55 -2.82
C ILE A 84 7.45 -17.18 -2.66
N LEU A 85 6.80 -16.28 -1.91
CA LEU A 85 7.32 -14.96 -1.55
C LEU A 85 7.50 -14.90 -0.03
N PHE A 86 8.72 -14.71 0.43
CA PHE A 86 9.00 -14.39 1.82
C PHE A 86 9.29 -12.89 1.95
N ALA A 87 8.56 -12.21 2.82
CA ALA A 87 8.76 -10.80 3.12
C ALA A 87 9.09 -10.64 4.62
N THR A 88 10.33 -10.26 4.91
CA THR A 88 10.76 -9.95 6.27
C THR A 88 10.59 -8.45 6.54
N LEU A 89 9.62 -8.12 7.38
CA LEU A 89 9.31 -6.74 7.79
C LEU A 89 9.84 -6.51 9.21
N SER A 90 11.15 -6.60 9.39
CA SER A 90 11.79 -6.49 10.70
C SER A 90 11.64 -5.08 11.27
N LYS A 91 10.98 -4.96 12.43
CA LYS A 91 10.83 -3.72 13.18
C LYS A 91 12.17 -3.13 13.62
N TRP A 92 13.14 -3.97 13.91
CA TRP A 92 14.50 -3.56 14.31
C TRP A 92 15.24 -2.86 13.16
N VAL A 93 14.99 -3.24 11.91
CA VAL A 93 15.65 -2.68 10.73
C VAL A 93 14.86 -1.50 10.16
N LEU A 94 13.55 -1.58 10.14
CA LEU A 94 12.67 -0.63 9.46
C LEU A 94 12.04 0.41 10.40
N TRP A 95 12.09 0.18 11.72
CA TRP A 95 11.31 0.86 12.74
C TRP A 95 9.82 0.51 12.61
N ASP A 96 9.08 0.51 13.71
CA ASP A 96 7.69 0.02 13.76
C ASP A 96 6.79 0.64 12.68
N LEU A 97 6.84 1.96 12.57
CA LEU A 97 5.97 2.70 11.64
C LEU A 97 6.22 2.34 10.16
N ASN A 98 7.49 2.20 9.78
CA ASN A 98 7.86 1.87 8.40
C ASN A 98 7.57 0.40 8.07
N SER A 99 7.78 -0.49 9.03
CA SER A 99 7.45 -1.91 8.92
C SER A 99 5.95 -2.10 8.68
N ASN A 100 5.11 -1.47 9.49
CA ASN A 100 3.66 -1.51 9.35
C ASN A 100 3.20 -0.96 7.99
N LEU A 101 3.75 0.18 7.59
CA LEU A 101 3.40 0.81 6.31
C LEU A 101 3.77 -0.05 5.10
N LEU A 102 4.97 -0.65 5.10
CA LEU A 102 5.38 -1.58 4.03
C LEU A 102 4.49 -2.83 4.01
N GLY A 103 4.13 -3.35 5.17
CA GLY A 103 3.21 -4.48 5.28
C GLY A 103 1.84 -4.16 4.69
N LEU A 104 1.28 -2.99 5.02
CA LEU A 104 0.01 -2.51 4.46
C LEU A 104 0.07 -2.37 2.93
N ILE A 105 1.16 -1.79 2.41
CA ILE A 105 1.36 -1.67 0.96
C ILE A 105 1.45 -3.06 0.31
N LEU A 106 2.17 -3.99 0.90
CA LEU A 106 2.32 -5.35 0.37
C LEU A 106 1.00 -6.10 0.36
N VAL A 107 0.25 -6.08 1.46
CA VAL A 107 -1.09 -6.68 1.57
C VAL A 107 -2.04 -6.10 0.53
N SER A 108 -2.07 -4.77 0.39
CA SER A 108 -2.90 -4.09 -0.62
C SER A 108 -2.52 -4.50 -2.05
N LYS A 109 -1.22 -4.64 -2.34
CA LYS A 109 -0.75 -5.11 -3.67
C LYS A 109 -1.15 -6.56 -3.94
N ILE A 110 -1.09 -7.44 -2.94
CA ILE A 110 -1.54 -8.84 -3.04
C ILE A 110 -3.04 -8.88 -3.31
N GLN A 111 -3.84 -8.09 -2.60
CA GLN A 111 -5.27 -7.95 -2.83
C GLN A 111 -5.57 -7.52 -4.27
N ILE A 112 -4.94 -6.45 -4.74
CA ILE A 112 -5.11 -5.96 -6.11
C ILE A 112 -4.73 -7.05 -7.14
N ALA A 113 -3.65 -7.77 -6.91
CA ALA A 113 -3.22 -8.86 -7.78
C ALA A 113 -4.25 -10.00 -7.80
N ALA A 114 -4.81 -10.36 -6.64
CA ALA A 114 -5.89 -11.34 -6.54
C ALA A 114 -7.13 -10.88 -7.31
N MET A 115 -7.58 -9.65 -7.12
CA MET A 115 -8.76 -9.10 -7.81
C MET A 115 -8.58 -9.05 -9.33
N ARG A 116 -7.36 -8.81 -9.82
CA ARG A 116 -7.06 -8.88 -11.27
C ARG A 116 -7.33 -10.25 -11.87
N ARG A 117 -7.34 -11.33 -11.08
CA ARG A 117 -7.68 -12.67 -11.53
C ARG A 117 -9.16 -12.82 -11.97
N GLN A 118 -9.99 -11.80 -11.75
CA GLN A 118 -11.38 -11.80 -12.26
C GLN A 118 -11.47 -12.04 -13.75
N THR A 119 -10.47 -11.64 -14.51
CA THR A 119 -10.41 -11.86 -15.98
C THR A 119 -9.95 -13.27 -16.37
N MET A 120 -9.46 -14.07 -15.42
CA MET A 120 -9.03 -15.45 -15.64
C MET A 120 -10.20 -16.42 -15.38
N ALA A 121 -10.26 -17.51 -16.12
CA ALA A 121 -11.20 -18.60 -15.83
C ALA A 121 -10.93 -19.16 -14.41
N SER A 122 -11.99 -19.52 -13.68
CA SER A 122 -11.85 -20.01 -12.30
C SER A 122 -10.99 -21.27 -12.19
N THR A 123 -10.98 -22.10 -13.24
CA THR A 123 -10.18 -23.32 -13.34
C THR A 123 -8.68 -23.06 -13.55
N GLU A 124 -8.31 -21.90 -14.06
CA GLU A 124 -6.91 -21.53 -14.31
C GLU A 124 -6.27 -20.85 -13.10
N ARG A 125 -7.10 -20.39 -12.14
CA ARG A 125 -6.61 -19.71 -10.95
C ARG A 125 -5.97 -20.73 -10.02
N LYS A 126 -4.71 -20.51 -9.67
CA LYS A 126 -3.98 -21.31 -8.67
C LYS A 126 -4.31 -20.84 -7.27
N ASP A 127 -4.36 -21.76 -6.32
CA ASP A 127 -4.50 -21.41 -4.91
C ASP A 127 -3.26 -20.66 -4.44
N PHE A 128 -3.47 -19.56 -3.73
CA PHE A 128 -2.40 -18.78 -3.14
C PHE A 128 -2.77 -18.46 -1.69
N PHE A 129 -1.86 -18.73 -0.77
CA PHE A 129 -2.07 -18.50 0.65
C PHE A 129 -1.18 -17.37 1.14
N LEU A 130 -1.81 -16.36 1.73
CA LEU A 130 -1.13 -15.25 2.39
C LEU A 130 -1.07 -15.54 3.90
N TYR A 131 0.13 -15.80 4.40
CA TYR A 131 0.40 -15.95 5.82
C TYR A 131 0.86 -14.62 6.40
N ILE A 132 0.18 -14.12 7.43
CA ILE A 132 0.53 -12.87 8.11
C ILE A 132 0.76 -13.18 9.58
N ASP A 133 2.00 -13.08 10.02
CA ASP A 133 2.33 -13.10 11.42
C ASP A 133 2.18 -11.70 12.04
N GLU A 134 1.81 -11.60 13.31
CA GLU A 134 1.53 -10.32 13.99
C GLU A 134 0.51 -9.46 13.21
N PHE A 135 -0.56 -10.09 12.69
CA PHE A 135 -1.48 -9.48 11.73
C PHE A 135 -2.14 -8.19 12.24
N GLN A 136 -2.25 -8.01 13.56
CA GLN A 136 -2.81 -6.80 14.18
C GLN A 136 -2.09 -5.51 13.76
N ASN A 137 -0.83 -5.62 13.29
CA ASN A 137 -0.08 -4.46 12.78
C ASN A 137 -0.48 -4.06 11.36
N PHE A 138 -1.23 -4.90 10.65
CA PHE A 138 -1.56 -4.75 9.23
C PHE A 138 -3.05 -4.72 8.96
N VAL A 139 -3.89 -4.65 10.03
CA VAL A 139 -5.35 -4.64 9.87
C VAL A 139 -5.82 -3.30 9.31
N THR A 140 -6.57 -3.39 8.22
CA THR A 140 -7.27 -2.29 7.56
C THR A 140 -8.57 -2.81 6.98
N ASP A 141 -9.44 -1.91 6.53
CA ASP A 141 -10.64 -2.25 5.76
C ASP A 141 -10.31 -3.14 4.55
N SER A 142 -9.07 -3.05 4.04
CA SER A 142 -8.58 -3.92 2.96
C SER A 142 -8.53 -5.39 3.37
N ILE A 143 -8.19 -5.71 4.62
CA ILE A 143 -8.17 -7.11 5.09
C ILE A 143 -9.60 -7.67 5.19
N GLU A 144 -10.57 -6.87 5.64
CA GLU A 144 -11.98 -7.27 5.66
C GLU A 144 -12.48 -7.58 4.24
N SER A 145 -12.15 -6.73 3.27
CA SER A 145 -12.43 -6.96 1.85
C SER A 145 -11.73 -8.23 1.31
N ILE A 146 -10.48 -8.49 1.72
CA ILE A 146 -9.78 -9.73 1.37
C ILE A 146 -10.53 -10.95 1.91
N LEU A 147 -10.93 -10.91 3.18
CA LEU A 147 -11.65 -12.02 3.81
C LEU A 147 -12.98 -12.32 3.11
N SER A 148 -13.73 -11.28 2.75
CA SER A 148 -15.06 -11.44 2.15
C SER A 148 -15.02 -11.83 0.67
N GLU A 149 -14.07 -11.31 -0.10
CA GLU A 149 -14.08 -11.41 -1.56
C GLU A 149 -12.94 -12.24 -2.15
N ALA A 150 -11.79 -12.28 -1.52
CA ALA A 150 -10.58 -12.84 -2.11
C ALA A 150 -10.65 -14.37 -2.33
N ARG A 151 -11.51 -15.06 -1.58
CA ARG A 151 -11.77 -16.50 -1.77
C ARG A 151 -12.22 -16.81 -3.20
N LYS A 152 -13.00 -15.93 -3.83
CA LYS A 152 -13.44 -16.06 -5.24
C LYS A 152 -12.27 -16.10 -6.21
N TYR A 153 -11.16 -15.50 -5.83
CA TYR A 153 -9.94 -15.39 -6.63
C TYR A 153 -8.85 -16.36 -6.20
N ARG A 154 -9.20 -17.36 -5.41
CA ARG A 154 -8.28 -18.37 -4.88
C ARG A 154 -7.15 -17.78 -4.03
N LEU A 155 -7.45 -16.74 -3.24
CA LEU A 155 -6.58 -16.21 -2.20
C LEU A 155 -7.10 -16.65 -0.83
N GLY A 156 -6.35 -17.51 -0.15
CA GLY A 156 -6.56 -17.89 1.24
C GLY A 156 -5.76 -16.98 2.17
N LEU A 157 -6.31 -16.66 3.34
CA LEU A 157 -5.64 -15.85 4.36
C LEU A 157 -5.43 -16.69 5.62
N VAL A 158 -4.18 -16.73 6.10
CA VAL A 158 -3.80 -17.37 7.36
C VAL A 158 -3.15 -16.30 8.24
N MET A 159 -3.76 -16.04 9.39
CA MET A 159 -3.35 -14.97 10.29
C MET A 159 -2.91 -15.54 11.63
N ALA A 160 -1.77 -15.07 12.13
CA ALA A 160 -1.28 -15.40 13.45
C ALA A 160 -1.15 -14.14 14.31
N HIS A 161 -1.48 -14.26 15.60
CA HIS A 161 -1.29 -13.21 16.59
C HIS A 161 -0.94 -13.83 17.95
N GLN A 162 -0.27 -13.07 18.81
CA GLN A 162 0.20 -13.61 20.09
C GLN A 162 -0.89 -13.64 21.14
N TYR A 163 -1.83 -12.65 21.15
CA TYR A 163 -2.86 -12.64 22.17
C TYR A 163 -4.08 -11.77 21.79
N ILE A 164 -5.28 -12.28 22.10
CA ILE A 164 -6.58 -11.70 21.66
C ILE A 164 -6.81 -10.27 22.17
N GLY A 165 -6.35 -9.91 23.38
CA GLY A 165 -6.54 -8.56 23.92
C GLY A 165 -5.85 -7.43 23.14
N GLN A 166 -4.98 -7.75 22.19
CA GLN A 166 -4.43 -6.75 21.26
C GLN A 166 -5.45 -6.33 20.20
N LEU A 167 -6.42 -7.19 19.90
CA LEU A 167 -7.48 -6.94 18.93
C LEU A 167 -8.58 -6.03 19.51
N GLU A 168 -8.73 -6.01 20.82
CA GLU A 168 -9.77 -5.23 21.51
C GLU A 168 -9.41 -3.73 21.63
N LYS A 169 -8.14 -3.37 21.46
CA LYS A 169 -7.65 -1.99 21.63
C LYS A 169 -7.83 -1.10 20.40
N SER A 170 -8.22 -1.62 19.26
CA SER A 170 -8.46 -0.81 18.06
C SER A 170 -9.95 -0.74 17.76
N ASP A 171 -10.53 0.45 17.78
CA ASP A 171 -11.94 0.69 17.48
C ASP A 171 -12.35 0.23 16.06
N ALA A 172 -11.40 0.23 15.12
CA ALA A 172 -11.57 -0.33 13.79
C ALA A 172 -11.65 -1.86 13.80
N LEU A 173 -10.94 -2.51 14.74
CA LEU A 173 -10.93 -3.96 14.90
C LEU A 173 -12.14 -4.49 15.64
N THR A 174 -12.78 -3.69 16.52
CA THR A 174 -13.93 -4.16 17.30
C THR A 174 -15.15 -4.41 16.41
N LYS A 175 -15.32 -3.64 15.35
CA LYS A 175 -16.40 -3.86 14.37
C LYS A 175 -16.08 -5.00 13.39
N SER A 176 -14.84 -5.12 12.93
CA SER A 176 -14.44 -6.23 12.04
C SER A 176 -14.08 -7.50 12.81
N SER A 177 -13.71 -7.44 14.09
CA SER A 177 -13.43 -8.62 14.91
C SER A 177 -14.67 -9.43 15.29
N LEU A 178 -15.83 -8.81 15.38
CA LEU A 178 -17.12 -9.54 15.51
C LEU A 178 -17.36 -10.37 14.23
N ASN A 179 -17.14 -9.77 13.06
CA ASN A 179 -17.23 -10.49 11.78
C ASN A 179 -16.06 -11.49 11.58
N LEU A 180 -14.89 -11.22 12.15
CA LEU A 180 -13.74 -12.10 12.11
C LEU A 180 -13.94 -13.34 13.01
N LYS A 181 -14.52 -13.18 14.19
CA LYS A 181 -14.89 -14.33 15.05
C LYS A 181 -15.84 -15.26 14.33
N ASP A 182 -16.85 -14.73 13.69
CA ASP A 182 -17.84 -15.52 12.94
C ASP A 182 -17.21 -16.17 11.68
N ALA A 183 -16.21 -15.53 11.07
CA ALA A 183 -15.51 -16.06 9.90
C ALA A 183 -14.44 -17.13 10.23
N ILE A 184 -13.90 -17.12 11.46
CA ILE A 184 -12.84 -18.04 11.89
C ILE A 184 -13.40 -19.21 12.72
N PHE A 185 -14.48 -19.00 13.46
CA PHE A 185 -15.04 -19.96 14.42
C PHE A 185 -16.49 -20.36 14.13
N GLY A 186 -17.09 -19.86 13.04
CA GLY A 186 -18.44 -20.19 12.57
C GLY A 186 -18.56 -21.47 11.78
#